data_b65bebdfe3565642a6ee961403895b21
#
_entry.id   b65bebdfe3565642a6ee961403895b21
#
_cell.length_a   1.000
_cell.length_b   1.000
_cell.length_c   1.000
_cell.angle_alpha   90.00
_cell.angle_beta   90.00
_cell.angle_gamma   90.00
#
_symmetry.space_group_name_H-M   'P 1'
#
loop_
_entity.id
_entity.type
_entity.pdbx_description
1 polymer ?
#
loop_
_entity_poly.entity_id
_entity_poly.type
_entity_poly.pdbx_seq_one_letter_code
_entity_poly.pdbx_strand_id
1 'polypeptide(L)'
;MDGVARLTGGRGVDIVIDSVGGALTGEALATLALSGVLTSLGYSAGRKTEFDVTDLIWKRASMTGFSLFAQAPAVKATAWTSILALLSSGQVKPIVARTYKLGAADEALRHLIDDRPFGRVVLLP
;
A
#
# COMPACT_ATOMS: atom_id res chain seq x y z
N MET A 1 1.53 15.69 1.57
CA MET A 1 0.91 16.12 2.85
C MET A 1 -0.31 17.03 2.65
N ASP A 2 -0.26 18.02 1.80
CA ASP A 2 -1.37 18.98 1.59
C ASP A 2 -2.71 18.36 1.19
N GLY A 3 -2.68 17.25 0.41
CA GLY A 3 -3.89 16.53 0.01
C GLY A 3 -4.65 15.92 1.18
N VAL A 4 -3.95 15.29 2.12
CA VAL A 4 -4.55 14.67 3.32
C VAL A 4 -5.13 15.76 4.24
N ALA A 5 -4.36 16.80 4.51
CA ALA A 5 -4.82 17.91 5.35
C ALA A 5 -6.10 18.54 4.78
N ARG A 6 -6.15 18.79 3.48
CA ARG A 6 -7.32 19.34 2.80
C ARG A 6 -8.55 18.44 2.92
N LEU A 7 -8.38 17.11 2.71
CA LEU A 7 -9.49 16.15 2.74
C LEU A 7 -10.01 15.87 4.14
N THR A 8 -9.17 16.07 5.16
CA THR A 8 -9.51 15.76 6.56
C THR A 8 -9.73 17.01 7.41
N GLY A 9 -9.78 18.20 6.80
CA GLY A 9 -9.88 19.46 7.54
C GLY A 9 -8.73 19.70 8.53
N GLY A 10 -7.53 19.18 8.21
CA GLY A 10 -6.34 19.28 9.06
C GLY A 10 -6.24 18.23 10.17
N ARG A 11 -7.26 17.39 10.37
CA ARG A 11 -7.27 16.36 11.43
C ARG A 11 -6.23 15.25 11.21
N GLY A 12 -5.91 14.94 9.97
CA GLY A 12 -5.14 13.76 9.60
C GLY A 12 -5.99 12.50 9.45
N VAL A 13 -5.34 11.35 9.23
CA VAL A 13 -5.98 10.06 9.00
C VAL A 13 -5.77 9.11 10.18
N ASP A 14 -6.73 8.24 10.45
CA ASP A 14 -6.66 7.31 11.57
C ASP A 14 -5.77 6.11 11.24
N ILE A 15 -5.71 5.72 9.95
CA ILE A 15 -4.95 4.56 9.49
C ILE A 15 -4.18 4.90 8.21
N VAL A 16 -2.90 4.53 8.18
CA VAL A 16 -2.06 4.52 6.99
C VAL A 16 -1.61 3.09 6.70
N ILE A 17 -1.80 2.65 5.46
CA ILE A 17 -1.23 1.41 4.95
C ILE A 17 -0.13 1.77 3.95
N ASP A 18 1.12 1.56 4.34
CA ASP A 18 2.29 1.90 3.54
C ASP A 18 2.86 0.65 2.85
N SER A 19 2.62 0.56 1.54
CA SER A 19 3.18 -0.48 0.66
C SER A 19 4.43 -0.02 -0.10
N VAL A 20 4.88 1.20 0.11
CA VAL A 20 5.89 1.88 -0.70
C VAL A 20 7.23 1.99 0.02
N GLY A 21 7.22 2.39 1.28
CA GLY A 21 8.44 2.55 2.07
C GLY A 21 9.25 3.80 1.72
N GLY A 22 10.51 3.81 2.13
CA GLY A 22 11.44 4.91 1.87
C GLY A 22 11.01 6.21 2.56
N ALA A 23 11.35 7.35 1.97
CA ALA A 23 11.01 8.66 2.52
C ALA A 23 9.50 8.87 2.71
N LEU A 24 8.68 8.23 1.87
CA LEU A 24 7.22 8.31 1.94
C LEU A 24 6.65 7.81 3.27
N THR A 25 7.29 6.84 3.92
CA THR A 25 6.88 6.36 5.25
C THR A 25 6.91 7.48 6.29
N GLY A 26 7.97 8.29 6.31
CA GLY A 26 8.06 9.43 7.22
C GLY A 26 7.01 10.50 6.94
N GLU A 27 6.82 10.83 5.66
CA GLU A 27 5.77 11.77 5.24
C GLU A 27 4.36 11.25 5.61
N ALA A 28 4.11 9.95 5.41
CA ALA A 28 2.84 9.32 5.74
C ALA A 28 2.57 9.31 7.25
N LEU A 29 3.60 9.07 8.07
CA LEU A 29 3.52 9.16 9.53
C LEU A 29 3.07 10.55 9.98
N ALA A 30 3.64 11.59 9.37
CA ALA A 30 3.27 12.98 9.66
C ALA A 30 1.81 13.31 9.33
N THR A 31 1.13 12.50 8.51
CA THR A 31 -0.31 12.71 8.21
C THR A 31 -1.26 12.06 9.21
N LEU A 32 -0.78 11.27 10.16
CA LEU A 32 -1.64 10.61 11.13
C LEU A 32 -2.37 11.59 12.04
N ALA A 33 -3.59 11.23 12.35
CA ALA A 33 -4.40 11.87 13.40
C ALA A 33 -3.93 11.41 14.79
N LEU A 34 -4.50 12.00 15.84
CA LEU A 34 -4.29 11.56 17.22
C LEU A 34 -4.67 10.09 17.39
N SER A 35 -3.76 9.31 17.95
CA SER A 35 -3.85 7.85 18.12
C SER A 35 -3.93 7.06 16.82
N GLY A 36 -3.52 7.65 15.70
CA GLY A 36 -3.47 6.99 14.40
C GLY A 36 -2.42 5.90 14.33
N VAL A 37 -2.59 4.98 13.38
CA VAL A 37 -1.72 3.82 13.18
C VAL A 37 -1.19 3.79 11.76
N LEU A 38 0.14 3.64 11.61
CA LEU A 38 0.77 3.34 10.33
C LEU A 38 1.19 1.87 10.30
N THR A 39 0.74 1.14 9.29
CA THR A 39 1.19 -0.23 9.03
C THR A 39 2.05 -0.26 7.77
N SER A 40 3.34 -0.54 7.92
CA SER A 40 4.27 -0.69 6.81
C SER A 40 4.32 -2.15 6.36
N LEU A 41 4.14 -2.38 5.06
CA LEU A 41 4.13 -3.72 4.44
C LEU A 41 4.97 -3.79 3.16
N GLY A 42 5.59 -2.68 2.73
CA GLY A 42 6.42 -2.64 1.53
C GLY A 42 7.59 -1.67 1.64
N TYR A 43 8.53 -1.83 0.72
CA TYR A 43 9.76 -1.03 0.67
C TYR A 43 10.25 -0.78 -0.77
N SER A 44 9.32 -0.68 -1.72
CA SER A 44 9.64 -0.52 -3.15
C SER A 44 10.36 0.80 -3.46
N ALA A 45 10.13 1.87 -2.68
CA ALA A 45 10.84 3.14 -2.80
C ALA A 45 12.08 3.25 -1.89
N GLY A 46 12.35 2.23 -1.06
CA GLY A 46 13.52 2.20 -0.20
C GLY A 46 13.29 1.51 1.13
N ARG A 47 14.40 1.12 1.76
CA ARG A 47 14.41 0.35 3.02
C ARG A 47 14.63 1.21 4.26
N LYS A 48 14.96 2.49 4.07
CA LYS A 48 15.26 3.43 5.15
C LYS A 48 14.31 4.62 5.04
N THR A 49 13.88 5.11 6.19
CA THR A 49 13.05 6.31 6.31
C THR A 49 13.60 7.19 7.42
N GLU A 50 13.31 8.47 7.31
CA GLU A 50 13.53 9.44 8.38
C GLU A 50 12.18 10.08 8.72
N PHE A 51 11.93 10.34 9.99
CA PHE A 51 10.73 11.00 10.46
C PHE A 51 11.01 11.76 11.77
N ASP A 52 10.18 12.75 12.06
CA ASP A 52 10.23 13.45 13.34
C ASP A 52 9.58 12.59 14.42
N VAL A 53 10.33 12.22 15.44
CA VAL A 53 9.83 11.39 16.55
C VAL A 53 8.70 12.09 17.31
N THR A 54 8.62 13.41 17.24
CA THR A 54 7.55 14.18 17.86
C THR A 54 6.18 13.89 17.24
N ASP A 55 6.14 13.46 15.96
CA ASP A 55 4.89 12.99 15.33
C ASP A 55 4.31 11.76 16.04
N LEU A 56 5.17 10.85 16.53
CA LEU A 56 4.70 9.72 17.34
C LEU A 56 4.26 10.17 18.74
N ILE A 57 5.06 11.02 19.39
CA ILE A 57 4.84 11.42 20.79
C ILE A 57 3.57 12.26 20.93
N TRP A 58 3.48 13.36 20.20
CA TRP A 58 2.37 14.31 20.34
C TRP A 58 1.05 13.76 19.82
N LYS A 59 1.10 12.94 18.78
CA LYS A 59 -0.10 12.29 18.23
C LYS A 59 -0.43 10.96 18.94
N ARG A 60 0.41 10.49 19.86
CA ARG A 60 0.26 9.16 20.47
C ARG A 60 0.08 8.09 19.39
N ALA A 61 0.72 8.28 18.23
CA ALA A 61 0.60 7.42 17.07
C ALA A 61 1.40 6.13 17.26
N SER A 62 1.03 5.11 16.50
CA SER A 62 1.74 3.83 16.46
C SER A 62 2.23 3.52 15.06
N MET A 63 3.40 2.89 14.99
CA MET A 63 3.94 2.34 13.75
C MET A 63 4.18 0.86 13.92
N THR A 64 3.71 0.04 12.98
CA THR A 64 3.84 -1.41 13.01
C THR A 64 4.23 -1.96 11.65
N GLY A 65 4.82 -3.15 11.62
CA GLY A 65 5.11 -3.88 10.39
C GLY A 65 4.12 -5.00 10.14
N PHE A 66 3.85 -5.27 8.86
CA PHE A 66 3.10 -6.44 8.44
C PHE A 66 3.90 -7.26 7.44
N SER A 67 4.00 -8.57 7.66
CA SER A 67 4.59 -9.51 6.71
C SER A 67 3.59 -10.61 6.38
N LEU A 68 3.18 -10.71 5.12
CA LEU A 68 2.33 -11.78 4.64
C LEU A 68 3.00 -13.16 4.79
N PHE A 69 4.31 -13.22 4.60
CA PHE A 69 5.07 -14.47 4.70
C PHE A 69 5.12 -15.02 6.13
N ALA A 70 5.07 -14.15 7.13
CA ALA A 70 5.07 -14.51 8.54
C ALA A 70 3.69 -14.96 9.06
N GLN A 71 2.61 -14.78 8.27
CA GLN A 71 1.28 -15.18 8.70
C GLN A 71 1.09 -16.69 8.63
N ALA A 72 0.39 -17.24 9.62
CA ALA A 72 0.02 -18.66 9.64
C ALA A 72 -0.80 -19.05 8.40
N PRO A 73 -0.63 -20.28 7.87
CA PRO A 73 -1.39 -20.73 6.69
C PRO A 73 -2.90 -20.56 6.82
N ALA A 74 -3.47 -20.85 7.99
CA ALA A 74 -4.90 -20.70 8.24
C ALA A 74 -5.38 -19.25 8.10
N VAL A 75 -4.61 -18.28 8.60
CA VAL A 75 -4.93 -16.84 8.47
C VAL A 75 -4.91 -16.42 6.99
N LYS A 76 -3.91 -16.87 6.23
CA LYS A 76 -3.84 -16.62 4.79
C LYS A 76 -5.02 -17.23 4.04
N ALA A 77 -5.41 -18.46 4.37
CA ALA A 77 -6.55 -19.14 3.75
C ALA A 77 -7.88 -18.40 4.01
N THR A 78 -8.11 -17.99 5.25
CA THR A 78 -9.31 -17.20 5.61
C THR A 78 -9.36 -15.87 4.89
N ALA A 79 -8.24 -15.14 4.86
CA ALA A 79 -8.13 -13.86 4.14
C ALA A 79 -8.39 -14.04 2.64
N TRP A 80 -7.84 -15.11 2.05
CA TRP A 80 -8.04 -15.42 0.64
C TRP A 80 -9.49 -15.73 0.31
N THR A 81 -10.18 -16.51 1.14
CA THR A 81 -11.61 -16.78 0.99
C THR A 81 -12.43 -15.49 1.00
N SER A 82 -12.12 -14.57 1.92
CA SER A 82 -12.80 -13.27 1.98
C SER A 82 -12.54 -12.41 0.74
N ILE A 83 -11.30 -12.38 0.26
CA ILE A 83 -10.94 -11.65 -0.96
C ILE A 83 -11.69 -12.21 -2.17
N LEU A 84 -11.77 -13.54 -2.32
CA LEU A 84 -12.50 -14.18 -3.41
C LEU A 84 -14.00 -13.84 -3.37
N ALA A 85 -14.61 -13.80 -2.18
CA ALA A 85 -15.99 -13.39 -2.04
C ALA A 85 -16.23 -11.94 -2.48
N LEU A 86 -15.33 -11.02 -2.10
CA LEU A 86 -15.39 -9.60 -2.52
C LEU A 86 -15.21 -9.43 -4.04
N LEU A 87 -14.32 -10.21 -4.64
CA LEU A 87 -14.13 -10.23 -6.10
C LEU A 87 -15.36 -10.78 -6.82
N SER A 88 -15.91 -11.90 -6.35
CA SER A 88 -17.07 -12.56 -6.95
C SER A 88 -18.33 -11.70 -6.85
N SER A 89 -18.51 -10.96 -5.76
CA SER A 89 -19.63 -10.02 -5.58
C SER A 89 -19.44 -8.70 -6.36
N GLY A 90 -18.27 -8.46 -6.95
CA GLY A 90 -17.92 -7.21 -7.63
C GLY A 90 -17.71 -6.01 -6.71
N GLN A 91 -17.67 -6.22 -5.39
CA GLN A 91 -17.36 -5.16 -4.43
C GLN A 91 -15.91 -4.68 -4.54
N VAL A 92 -15.01 -5.58 -4.95
CA VAL A 92 -13.62 -5.24 -5.31
C VAL A 92 -13.40 -5.59 -6.77
N LYS A 93 -12.88 -4.63 -7.53
CA LYS A 93 -12.52 -4.82 -8.93
C LYS A 93 -11.05 -4.49 -9.12
N PRO A 94 -10.19 -5.47 -9.43
CA PRO A 94 -8.80 -5.19 -9.76
C PRO A 94 -8.70 -4.28 -10.98
N ILE A 95 -7.89 -3.25 -10.89
CA ILE A 95 -7.61 -2.39 -12.03
C ILE A 95 -6.52 -3.05 -12.85
N VAL A 96 -6.84 -3.44 -14.08
CA VAL A 96 -5.90 -3.93 -15.09
C VAL A 96 -5.58 -2.78 -16.04
N ALA A 97 -4.34 -2.31 -16.01
CA ALA A 97 -3.89 -1.24 -16.87
C ALA A 97 -3.73 -1.73 -18.32
N ARG A 98 -3.11 -2.90 -18.49
CA ARG A 98 -2.91 -3.51 -19.81
C ARG A 98 -2.63 -5.01 -19.69
N THR A 99 -3.05 -5.76 -20.71
CA THR A 99 -2.72 -7.17 -20.89
C THR A 99 -1.77 -7.36 -22.06
N TYR A 100 -0.88 -8.33 -21.93
CA TYR A 100 0.08 -8.74 -22.97
C TYR A 100 0.04 -10.24 -23.14
N LYS A 101 0.40 -10.73 -24.32
CA LYS A 101 0.69 -12.16 -24.51
C LYS A 101 1.99 -12.51 -23.78
N LEU A 102 2.14 -13.74 -23.32
CA LEU A 102 3.35 -14.19 -22.61
C LEU A 102 4.63 -13.94 -23.44
N GLY A 103 4.57 -14.11 -24.76
CA GLY A 103 5.69 -13.83 -25.66
C GLY A 103 6.12 -12.36 -25.75
N ALA A 104 5.31 -11.42 -25.22
CA ALA A 104 5.62 -9.99 -25.16
C ALA A 104 5.95 -9.53 -23.72
N ALA A 105 6.51 -10.45 -22.90
CA ALA A 105 6.83 -10.18 -21.50
C ALA A 105 7.85 -9.04 -21.33
N ASP A 106 8.76 -8.88 -22.26
CA ASP A 106 9.75 -7.79 -22.28
C ASP A 106 9.09 -6.41 -22.47
N GLU A 107 8.09 -6.31 -23.36
CA GLU A 107 7.30 -5.08 -23.53
C GLU A 107 6.45 -4.78 -22.29
N ALA A 108 5.86 -5.82 -21.69
CA ALA A 108 5.07 -5.68 -20.47
C ALA A 108 5.93 -5.17 -19.30
N LEU A 109 7.16 -5.66 -19.18
CA LEU A 109 8.09 -5.20 -18.15
C LEU A 109 8.54 -3.75 -18.37
N ARG A 110 8.83 -3.36 -19.62
CA ARG A 110 9.14 -1.96 -19.94
C ARG A 110 7.97 -1.04 -19.59
N HIS A 111 6.75 -1.39 -20.00
CA HIS A 111 5.56 -0.64 -19.65
C HIS A 111 5.38 -0.50 -18.13
N LEU A 112 5.60 -1.59 -17.38
CA LEU A 112 5.48 -1.56 -15.91
C LEU A 112 6.52 -0.64 -15.26
N ILE A 113 7.77 -0.67 -15.74
CA ILE A 113 8.91 0.04 -15.12
C ILE A 113 8.96 1.50 -15.54
N ASP A 114 8.83 1.75 -16.84
CA ASP A 114 9.06 3.07 -17.43
C ASP A 114 7.82 3.95 -17.33
N ASP A 115 6.64 3.41 -17.66
CA ASP A 115 5.37 4.15 -17.70
C ASP A 115 4.66 4.17 -16.34
N ARG A 116 4.97 3.24 -15.44
CA ARG A 116 4.36 3.12 -14.10
C ARG A 116 2.83 3.25 -14.14
N PRO A 117 2.13 2.42 -14.91
CA PRO A 117 0.71 2.58 -15.16
C PRO A 117 -0.12 2.41 -13.89
N PHE A 118 -1.25 3.11 -13.84
CA PHE A 118 -2.22 2.92 -12.78
C PHE A 118 -2.99 1.61 -13.00
N GLY A 119 -2.64 0.58 -12.25
CA GLY A 119 -3.21 -0.76 -12.34
C GLY A 119 -2.17 -1.85 -12.56
N ARG A 120 -2.64 -3.08 -12.76
CA ARG A 120 -1.80 -4.26 -12.99
C ARG A 120 -1.48 -4.41 -14.47
N VAL A 121 -0.23 -4.74 -14.76
CA VAL A 121 0.17 -5.29 -16.06
C VAL A 121 0.07 -6.81 -15.96
N VAL A 122 -0.70 -7.42 -16.85
CA VAL A 122 -1.02 -8.85 -16.81
C VAL A 122 -0.50 -9.54 -18.06
N LEU A 123 0.15 -10.69 -17.88
CA LEU A 123 0.54 -11.59 -18.97
C LEU A 123 -0.52 -12.67 -19.11
N LEU A 124 -0.97 -12.91 -20.33
CA LEU A 124 -1.85 -14.01 -20.69
C LEU A 124 -1.05 -15.08 -21.42
N PRO A 125 -1.30 -16.38 -21.13
CA PRO A 125 -0.67 -17.50 -21.85
C PRO A 125 -1.01 -17.54 -23.34
#